data_f850a9bc56dd87e2d414189ffb457f7a
#
_entry.id   f850a9bc56dd87e2d414189ffb457f7a
#
_cell.length_a   1.000
_cell.length_b   1.000
_cell.length_c   1.000
_cell.angle_alpha   90.00
_cell.angle_beta   90.00
_cell.angle_gamma   90.00
#
_symmetry.space_group_name_H-M   'P 1'
#
loop_
_entity.id
_entity.type
_entity.pdbx_description
1 polymer ?
#
loop_
_entity_poly.entity_id
_entity_poly.type
_entity_poly.pdbx_seq_one_letter_code
_entity_poly.pdbx_strand_id
1 'polypeptide(L)'
;MKNITKNNKQNNLISKIKQFFSTNGWEPLPYQIESWEAFLNGESGIIQVPTGCGKTYAALMGPLSKIEDPKNNKSVNILLITPLKALSRDLKNSIQLAALHFNKEITVEIRNGDTTPYEKKKQLAKPPNILITTPESLSLLLSNKESNNLFKELSSIIIDEWHELMGSKRGNQCELSLSWLRGNIKNLQIWAMSATIGNIEEAARAIVGMSAIKPKIISTNIQKEIEIISVLPEEETTFPWSGHLGIRSHSSLLKILDKNKSTLLFTNTRNQSERWYQCLKFFLPEMQDKIAIHHGSLDKEDRKRVEEGVKDGLIKWVVCTSSLDLGVDFQPVDQIVQIGSAKNLARLIQRAGRSAHRPGGKSKIIFMPTNSLELLEISAMRRIIKSGISEEIRLPELSYDVLLQHLISLACGNGFDPKIEKERIKNCWSYRNLKDQDWNWCLDFLEYGGKCLKAYPKYKKIVKEESQNNNENFKYFVKDKSLIRMHKFNIGTITSDKFVNVKYMKGKSLGNLEENFASKLNPGDTFYFAGKMLQFVRIRDMVLYVKKSTKKKLSNSCMGWRSNGNF
;
A
#
# COMPACT_ATOMS: atom_id res chain seq x y z
N MET A 1 17.22 4.53 -42.97
CA MET A 1 18.14 3.66 -42.18
C MET A 1 17.87 3.71 -40.69
N LYS A 2 17.73 4.88 -40.01
CA LYS A 2 17.51 4.97 -38.54
C LYS A 2 16.25 4.23 -38.03
N ASN A 3 15.16 4.18 -38.80
CA ASN A 3 13.92 3.49 -38.39
C ASN A 3 14.03 1.97 -38.51
N ILE A 4 14.77 1.45 -39.49
CA ILE A 4 14.95 -0.01 -39.69
C ILE A 4 15.85 -0.58 -38.57
N THR A 5 16.92 0.12 -38.19
CA THR A 5 17.80 -0.30 -37.09
C THR A 5 17.09 -0.22 -35.74
N LYS A 6 16.17 0.75 -35.52
CA LYS A 6 15.36 0.86 -34.28
C LYS A 6 14.38 -0.31 -34.19
N ASN A 7 13.68 -0.64 -35.27
CA ASN A 7 12.73 -1.77 -35.28
C ASN A 7 13.44 -3.12 -35.05
N ASN A 8 14.62 -3.34 -35.62
CA ASN A 8 15.40 -4.56 -35.42
C ASN A 8 15.88 -4.69 -33.94
N LYS A 9 16.30 -3.58 -33.30
CA LYS A 9 16.70 -3.58 -31.88
C LYS A 9 15.49 -3.90 -30.98
N GLN A 10 14.32 -3.33 -31.26
CA GLN A 10 13.08 -3.59 -30.50
C GLN A 10 12.63 -5.06 -30.63
N ASN A 11 12.62 -5.60 -31.85
CA ASN A 11 12.25 -7.00 -32.09
C ASN A 11 13.18 -7.97 -31.36
N ASN A 12 14.49 -7.67 -31.30
CA ASN A 12 15.45 -8.48 -30.53
C ASN A 12 15.15 -8.45 -29.03
N LEU A 13 14.82 -7.28 -28.47
CA LEU A 13 14.45 -7.16 -27.06
C LEU A 13 13.16 -7.93 -26.74
N ILE A 14 12.14 -7.83 -27.57
CA ILE A 14 10.89 -8.61 -27.43
C ILE A 14 11.16 -10.11 -27.52
N SER A 15 12.03 -10.55 -28.44
CA SER A 15 12.43 -11.96 -28.53
C SER A 15 13.08 -12.47 -27.26
N LYS A 16 13.98 -11.70 -26.64
CA LYS A 16 14.59 -12.04 -25.33
C LYS A 16 13.55 -12.15 -24.22
N ILE A 17 12.56 -11.25 -24.20
CA ILE A 17 11.47 -11.30 -23.22
C ILE A 17 10.64 -12.58 -23.42
N LYS A 18 10.27 -12.91 -24.67
CA LYS A 18 9.53 -14.15 -24.99
C LYS A 18 10.32 -15.39 -24.58
N GLN A 19 11.64 -15.37 -24.73
CA GLN A 19 12.50 -16.48 -24.28
C GLN A 19 12.41 -16.71 -22.77
N PHE A 20 12.35 -15.64 -21.95
CA PHE A 20 12.12 -15.78 -20.50
C PHE A 20 10.82 -16.54 -20.20
N PHE A 21 9.74 -16.22 -20.91
CA PHE A 21 8.45 -16.88 -20.71
C PHE A 21 8.53 -18.35 -21.11
N SER A 22 9.08 -18.67 -22.28
CA SER A 22 9.21 -20.06 -22.75
C SER A 22 10.11 -20.91 -21.85
N THR A 23 11.20 -20.35 -21.32
CA THR A 23 12.09 -21.04 -20.37
C THR A 23 11.37 -21.41 -19.07
N ASN A 24 10.38 -20.63 -18.65
CA ASN A 24 9.56 -20.91 -17.47
C ASN A 24 8.28 -21.71 -17.78
N GLY A 25 8.10 -22.19 -19.02
CA GLY A 25 6.90 -22.91 -19.44
C GLY A 25 5.65 -22.03 -19.54
N TRP A 26 5.81 -20.73 -19.73
CA TRP A 26 4.72 -19.76 -19.84
C TRP A 26 4.57 -19.23 -21.25
N GLU A 27 3.35 -18.82 -21.60
CA GLU A 27 3.06 -18.06 -22.80
C GLU A 27 2.67 -16.63 -22.45
N PRO A 28 3.26 -15.61 -23.11
CA PRO A 28 2.91 -14.22 -22.87
C PRO A 28 1.51 -13.92 -23.38
N LEU A 29 0.72 -13.23 -22.56
CA LEU A 29 -0.61 -12.78 -22.92
C LEU A 29 -0.56 -11.57 -23.87
N PRO A 30 -1.56 -11.36 -24.76
CA PRO A 30 -1.55 -10.28 -25.75
C PRO A 30 -1.29 -8.89 -25.12
N TYR A 31 -1.93 -8.57 -24.00
CA TYR A 31 -1.74 -7.28 -23.31
C TYR A 31 -0.31 -7.10 -22.75
N GLN A 32 0.40 -8.19 -22.43
CA GLN A 32 1.79 -8.12 -21.97
C GLN A 32 2.69 -7.72 -23.15
N ILE A 33 2.47 -8.30 -24.31
CA ILE A 33 3.20 -7.95 -25.55
C ILE A 33 2.94 -6.49 -25.90
N GLU A 34 1.67 -6.04 -25.89
CA GLU A 34 1.30 -4.64 -26.11
C GLU A 34 1.98 -3.70 -25.12
N SER A 35 2.10 -4.11 -23.84
CA SER A 35 2.78 -3.31 -22.81
C SER A 35 4.27 -3.15 -23.11
N TRP A 36 4.95 -4.20 -23.56
CA TRP A 36 6.37 -4.14 -23.89
C TRP A 36 6.62 -3.30 -25.14
N GLU A 37 5.79 -3.43 -26.16
CA GLU A 37 5.86 -2.61 -27.39
C GLU A 37 5.64 -1.13 -27.06
N ALA A 38 4.60 -0.79 -26.30
CA ALA A 38 4.31 0.57 -25.87
C ALA A 38 5.48 1.18 -25.09
N PHE A 39 6.06 0.41 -24.15
CA PHE A 39 7.24 0.85 -23.42
C PHE A 39 8.45 1.09 -24.34
N LEU A 40 8.73 0.16 -25.26
CA LEU A 40 9.87 0.29 -26.19
C LEU A 40 9.68 1.46 -27.16
N ASN A 41 8.44 1.86 -27.44
CA ASN A 41 8.09 3.04 -28.21
C ASN A 41 8.24 4.37 -27.44
N GLY A 42 8.51 4.33 -26.15
CA GLY A 42 8.69 5.52 -25.31
C GLY A 42 7.40 6.01 -24.65
N GLU A 43 6.34 5.22 -24.66
CA GLU A 43 5.05 5.60 -24.09
C GLU A 43 5.03 5.45 -22.56
N SER A 44 4.11 6.17 -21.93
CA SER A 44 3.79 6.08 -20.50
C SER A 44 2.29 5.87 -20.33
N GLY A 45 1.87 5.19 -19.26
CA GLY A 45 0.44 4.93 -19.08
C GLY A 45 0.09 3.98 -17.94
N ILE A 46 -1.05 3.30 -18.10
CA ILE A 46 -1.60 2.41 -17.10
C ILE A 46 -1.99 1.04 -17.71
N ILE A 47 -1.68 -0.01 -16.96
CA ILE A 47 -2.07 -1.39 -17.26
C ILE A 47 -3.17 -1.80 -16.28
N GLN A 48 -4.38 -1.94 -16.78
CA GLN A 48 -5.55 -2.32 -16.01
C GLN A 48 -5.95 -3.76 -16.29
N VAL A 49 -5.59 -4.66 -15.38
CA VAL A 49 -5.83 -6.09 -15.53
C VAL A 49 -6.15 -6.69 -14.15
N PRO A 50 -7.04 -7.68 -14.05
CA PRO A 50 -7.32 -8.35 -12.77
C PRO A 50 -6.07 -8.88 -12.08
N THR A 51 -6.13 -9.05 -10.76
CA THR A 51 -5.04 -9.64 -9.98
C THR A 51 -4.75 -11.09 -10.40
N GLY A 52 -3.48 -11.50 -10.34
CA GLY A 52 -3.06 -12.87 -10.71
C GLY A 52 -2.92 -13.13 -12.20
N CYS A 53 -2.99 -12.12 -13.06
CA CYS A 53 -2.83 -12.26 -14.52
C CYS A 53 -1.43 -11.89 -15.04
N GLY A 54 -0.43 -11.69 -14.18
CA GLY A 54 0.94 -11.40 -14.63
C GLY A 54 1.24 -9.94 -14.95
N LYS A 55 0.53 -8.97 -14.29
CA LYS A 55 0.76 -7.52 -14.44
C LYS A 55 2.20 -7.10 -14.24
N THR A 56 2.87 -7.68 -13.24
CA THR A 56 4.25 -7.34 -12.89
C THR A 56 5.19 -7.51 -14.07
N TYR A 57 5.11 -8.63 -14.78
CA TYR A 57 5.93 -8.86 -15.97
C TYR A 57 5.52 -8.00 -17.17
N ALA A 58 4.23 -7.63 -17.29
CA ALA A 58 3.79 -6.69 -18.30
C ALA A 58 4.47 -5.33 -18.16
N ALA A 59 4.55 -4.79 -16.94
CA ALA A 59 5.16 -3.48 -16.67
C ALA A 59 6.70 -3.53 -16.59
N LEU A 60 7.28 -4.63 -16.13
CA LEU A 60 8.70 -4.72 -15.79
C LEU A 60 9.60 -5.12 -16.96
N MET A 61 9.16 -6.04 -17.84
CA MET A 61 10.06 -6.68 -18.81
C MET A 61 10.62 -5.70 -19.84
N GLY A 62 9.81 -4.72 -20.27
CA GLY A 62 10.27 -3.66 -21.16
C GLY A 62 11.41 -2.83 -20.55
N PRO A 63 11.21 -2.22 -19.36
CA PRO A 63 12.27 -1.51 -18.62
C PRO A 63 13.51 -2.35 -18.37
N LEU A 64 13.34 -3.59 -17.91
CA LEU A 64 14.42 -4.50 -17.56
C LEU A 64 15.30 -4.83 -18.76
N SER A 65 14.69 -5.00 -19.94
CA SER A 65 15.41 -5.32 -21.18
C SER A 65 16.34 -4.19 -21.67
N LYS A 66 16.16 -2.96 -21.16
CA LYS A 66 16.98 -1.79 -21.53
C LYS A 66 18.19 -1.55 -20.61
N ILE A 67 18.37 -2.31 -19.54
CA ILE A 67 19.54 -2.16 -18.67
C ILE A 67 20.75 -2.77 -19.40
N GLU A 68 21.67 -1.91 -19.88
CA GLU A 68 22.82 -2.34 -20.71
C GLU A 68 24.06 -2.64 -19.88
N ASP A 69 24.40 -1.84 -18.86
CA ASP A 69 25.62 -2.01 -18.02
C ASP A 69 25.28 -1.97 -16.52
N PRO A 70 24.82 -3.09 -15.95
CA PRO A 70 24.43 -3.12 -14.54
C PRO A 70 25.59 -3.01 -13.55
N LYS A 71 26.83 -3.35 -13.94
CA LYS A 71 28.01 -3.30 -13.05
C LYS A 71 28.45 -1.90 -12.69
N ASN A 72 28.47 -1.01 -13.68
CA ASN A 72 28.99 0.35 -13.53
C ASN A 72 27.89 1.34 -13.10
N ASN A 73 26.79 0.82 -12.55
CA ASN A 73 25.64 1.61 -12.16
C ASN A 73 25.95 2.56 -11.00
N LYS A 74 25.73 3.85 -11.21
CA LYS A 74 25.90 4.92 -10.20
C LYS A 74 24.57 5.56 -9.77
N SER A 75 23.47 5.05 -10.28
CA SER A 75 22.15 5.62 -10.10
C SER A 75 21.08 4.51 -10.21
N VAL A 76 19.89 4.73 -9.72
CA VAL A 76 18.75 3.82 -9.91
C VAL A 76 18.27 3.92 -11.37
N ASN A 77 18.10 2.78 -12.06
CA ASN A 77 17.58 2.72 -13.42
C ASN A 77 16.06 2.55 -13.45
N ILE A 78 15.53 1.71 -12.55
CA ILE A 78 14.09 1.44 -12.43
C ILE A 78 13.65 1.67 -10.99
N LEU A 79 12.65 2.51 -10.80
CA LEU A 79 12.02 2.74 -9.50
C LEU A 79 10.65 2.06 -9.47
N LEU A 80 10.43 1.17 -8.51
CA LEU A 80 9.14 0.51 -8.31
C LEU A 80 8.50 0.98 -7.01
N ILE A 81 7.29 1.53 -7.12
CA ILE A 81 6.53 2.07 -5.99
C ILE A 81 5.39 1.11 -5.66
N THR A 82 5.32 0.67 -4.41
CA THR A 82 4.25 -0.23 -3.93
C THR A 82 3.52 0.37 -2.73
N PRO A 83 2.19 0.19 -2.61
CA PRO A 83 1.42 0.74 -1.49
C PRO A 83 1.75 0.09 -0.16
N LEU A 84 2.20 -1.17 -0.13
CA LEU A 84 2.40 -1.95 1.07
C LEU A 84 3.81 -2.54 1.16
N LYS A 85 4.40 -2.49 2.35
CA LYS A 85 5.72 -3.08 2.63
C LYS A 85 5.76 -4.61 2.40
N ALA A 86 4.65 -5.30 2.66
CA ALA A 86 4.55 -6.75 2.45
C ALA A 86 4.77 -7.13 0.98
N LEU A 87 4.13 -6.40 0.05
CA LEU A 87 4.29 -6.59 -1.40
C LEU A 87 5.74 -6.47 -1.88
N SER A 88 6.55 -5.67 -1.21
CA SER A 88 7.93 -5.40 -1.65
C SER A 88 8.79 -6.66 -1.75
N ARG A 89 8.54 -7.67 -0.90
CA ARG A 89 9.36 -8.91 -0.88
C ARG A 89 9.00 -9.83 -2.04
N ASP A 90 7.69 -10.02 -2.27
CA ASP A 90 7.21 -10.89 -3.35
C ASP A 90 7.58 -10.30 -4.71
N LEU A 91 7.44 -8.97 -4.84
CA LEU A 91 7.92 -8.23 -6.01
C LEU A 91 9.43 -8.42 -6.19
N LYS A 92 10.24 -8.30 -5.13
CA LYS A 92 11.68 -8.51 -5.22
C LYS A 92 12.02 -9.90 -5.75
N ASN A 93 11.39 -10.96 -5.25
CA ASN A 93 11.64 -12.32 -5.69
C ASN A 93 11.29 -12.50 -7.18
N SER A 94 10.11 -12.03 -7.60
CA SER A 94 9.68 -12.09 -9.01
C SER A 94 10.60 -11.30 -9.94
N ILE A 95 11.04 -10.10 -9.50
CA ILE A 95 11.94 -9.24 -10.27
C ILE A 95 13.34 -9.85 -10.36
N GLN A 96 13.85 -10.44 -9.28
CA GLN A 96 15.15 -11.12 -9.28
C GLN A 96 15.18 -12.30 -10.26
N LEU A 97 14.10 -13.08 -10.32
CA LEU A 97 13.98 -14.17 -11.29
C LEU A 97 14.10 -13.64 -12.74
N ALA A 98 13.37 -12.58 -13.06
CA ALA A 98 13.45 -11.96 -14.38
C ALA A 98 14.82 -11.32 -14.64
N ALA A 99 15.39 -10.61 -13.65
CA ALA A 99 16.68 -9.96 -13.76
C ALA A 99 17.80 -10.95 -14.07
N LEU A 100 17.83 -12.11 -13.42
CA LEU A 100 18.80 -13.18 -13.64
C LEU A 100 18.79 -13.68 -15.09
N HIS A 101 17.63 -13.69 -15.77
CA HIS A 101 17.54 -14.08 -17.18
C HIS A 101 18.21 -13.05 -18.10
N PHE A 102 18.07 -11.75 -17.83
CA PHE A 102 18.67 -10.69 -18.65
C PHE A 102 20.16 -10.51 -18.35
N ASN A 103 20.50 -10.39 -17.07
CA ASN A 103 21.89 -10.26 -16.61
C ASN A 103 21.99 -10.55 -15.11
N LYS A 104 22.87 -11.47 -14.73
CA LYS A 104 23.12 -11.89 -13.34
C LYS A 104 23.61 -10.76 -12.42
N GLU A 105 24.06 -9.64 -12.98
CA GLU A 105 24.63 -8.51 -12.24
C GLU A 105 23.60 -7.45 -11.88
N ILE A 106 22.38 -7.54 -12.41
CA ILE A 106 21.29 -6.63 -12.05
C ILE A 106 20.94 -6.80 -10.59
N THR A 107 21.06 -5.70 -9.85
CA THR A 107 20.80 -5.65 -8.42
C THR A 107 19.40 -5.13 -8.14
N VAL A 108 18.67 -5.81 -7.24
CA VAL A 108 17.31 -5.46 -6.82
C VAL A 108 17.27 -5.29 -5.32
N GLU A 109 16.93 -4.10 -4.84
CA GLU A 109 16.87 -3.82 -3.40
C GLU A 109 15.56 -3.17 -2.99
N ILE A 110 15.21 -3.34 -1.71
CA ILE A 110 14.01 -2.76 -1.09
C ILE A 110 14.44 -1.61 -0.18
N ARG A 111 13.71 -0.48 -0.29
CA ARG A 111 13.83 0.64 0.63
C ARG A 111 12.46 1.06 1.14
N ASN A 112 12.16 0.68 2.36
CA ASN A 112 10.93 1.03 3.06
C ASN A 112 11.20 1.31 4.55
N GLY A 113 10.15 1.43 5.37
CA GLY A 113 10.30 1.69 6.80
C GLY A 113 11.07 0.59 7.57
N ASP A 114 11.08 -0.64 7.05
CA ASP A 114 11.74 -1.79 7.70
C ASP A 114 13.22 -1.95 7.31
N THR A 115 13.69 -1.20 6.31
CA THR A 115 15.10 -1.21 5.86
C THR A 115 15.97 -0.56 6.92
N THR A 116 17.04 -1.24 7.32
CA THR A 116 17.95 -0.78 8.38
C THR A 116 18.69 0.50 8.00
N PRO A 117 19.15 1.32 8.96
CA PRO A 117 19.94 2.50 8.67
C PRO A 117 21.23 2.20 7.90
N TYR A 118 21.87 1.06 8.17
CA TYR A 118 23.05 0.59 7.48
C TYR A 118 22.76 0.33 6.00
N GLU A 119 21.72 -0.44 5.69
CA GLU A 119 21.30 -0.72 4.32
C GLU A 119 20.93 0.56 3.57
N LYS A 120 20.17 1.48 4.23
CA LYS A 120 19.83 2.79 3.66
C LYS A 120 21.05 3.60 3.25
N LYS A 121 22.10 3.59 4.08
CA LYS A 121 23.38 4.26 3.78
C LYS A 121 24.11 3.57 2.64
N LYS A 122 24.18 2.23 2.64
CA LYS A 122 24.79 1.43 1.57
C LYS A 122 24.14 1.70 0.22
N GLN A 123 22.80 1.76 0.15
CA GLN A 123 22.02 2.06 -1.06
C GLN A 123 22.29 3.46 -1.64
N LEU A 124 22.62 4.43 -0.79
CA LEU A 124 23.03 5.78 -1.27
C LEU A 124 24.47 5.78 -1.80
N ALA A 125 25.36 5.03 -1.18
CA ALA A 125 26.77 4.92 -1.62
C ALA A 125 26.94 4.05 -2.87
N LYS A 126 26.15 2.98 -2.98
CA LYS A 126 26.10 2.07 -4.14
C LYS A 126 24.64 1.81 -4.51
N PRO A 127 24.03 2.64 -5.37
CA PRO A 127 22.64 2.49 -5.77
C PRO A 127 22.40 1.16 -6.48
N PRO A 128 21.26 0.48 -6.20
CA PRO A 128 20.86 -0.69 -6.96
C PRO A 128 20.32 -0.28 -8.35
N ASN A 129 20.34 -1.20 -9.31
CA ASN A 129 19.71 -0.96 -10.62
C ASN A 129 18.19 -0.80 -10.47
N ILE A 130 17.57 -1.62 -9.61
CA ILE A 130 16.13 -1.59 -9.36
C ILE A 130 15.88 -1.34 -7.88
N LEU A 131 15.15 -0.26 -7.58
CA LEU A 131 14.79 0.11 -6.21
C LEU A 131 13.28 -0.03 -6.01
N ILE A 132 12.87 -0.90 -5.08
CA ILE A 132 11.48 -1.06 -4.67
C ILE A 132 11.25 -0.21 -3.43
N THR A 133 10.24 0.66 -3.45
CA THR A 133 9.98 1.61 -2.37
C THR A 133 8.50 1.83 -2.11
N THR A 134 8.16 2.62 -1.09
CA THR A 134 6.80 3.11 -0.81
C THR A 134 6.73 4.63 -1.00
N PRO A 135 5.53 5.23 -1.18
CA PRO A 135 5.39 6.69 -1.33
C PRO A 135 6.10 7.49 -0.24
N GLU A 136 5.97 7.07 1.02
CA GLU A 136 6.59 7.72 2.17
C GLU A 136 8.13 7.64 2.11
N SER A 137 8.65 6.48 1.73
CA SER A 137 10.10 6.28 1.60
C SER A 137 10.68 7.03 0.41
N LEU A 138 9.91 7.21 -0.66
CA LEU A 138 10.29 8.05 -1.79
C LEU A 138 10.37 9.53 -1.36
N SER A 139 9.37 10.04 -0.63
CA SER A 139 9.42 11.41 -0.08
C SER A 139 10.64 11.61 0.85
N LEU A 140 10.99 10.59 1.65
CA LEU A 140 12.24 10.61 2.43
C LEU A 140 13.49 10.65 1.55
N LEU A 141 13.51 9.95 0.43
CA LEU A 141 14.62 10.01 -0.53
C LEU A 141 14.75 11.41 -1.13
N LEU A 142 13.64 12.05 -1.52
CA LEU A 142 13.62 13.40 -2.06
C LEU A 142 14.11 14.45 -1.04
N SER A 143 13.97 14.19 0.26
CA SER A 143 14.48 15.05 1.32
C SER A 143 16.00 14.94 1.57
N ASN A 144 16.71 14.14 0.78
CA ASN A 144 18.17 14.01 0.87
C ASN A 144 18.87 14.82 -0.23
N LYS A 145 20.04 15.37 0.08
CA LYS A 145 20.87 16.08 -0.89
C LYS A 145 21.34 15.21 -2.05
N GLU A 146 21.48 13.89 -1.80
CA GLU A 146 21.90 12.92 -2.81
C GLU A 146 20.80 12.50 -3.79
N SER A 147 19.57 13.03 -3.65
CA SER A 147 18.43 12.63 -4.48
C SER A 147 18.66 12.81 -5.97
N ASN A 148 19.28 13.92 -6.39
CA ASN A 148 19.58 14.19 -7.80
C ASN A 148 20.54 13.15 -8.38
N ASN A 149 21.58 12.77 -7.65
CA ASN A 149 22.56 11.77 -8.07
C ASN A 149 21.93 10.37 -8.09
N LEU A 150 21.12 10.04 -7.07
CA LEU A 150 20.46 8.74 -6.95
C LEU A 150 19.54 8.45 -8.15
N PHE A 151 18.85 9.45 -8.69
CA PHE A 151 17.88 9.29 -9.76
C PHE A 151 18.36 9.82 -11.13
N LYS A 152 19.65 10.15 -11.28
CA LYS A 152 20.18 10.78 -12.50
C LYS A 152 19.96 9.95 -13.77
N GLU A 153 20.06 8.63 -13.67
CA GLU A 153 19.91 7.69 -14.79
C GLU A 153 18.59 6.90 -14.72
N LEU A 154 17.62 7.40 -13.95
CA LEU A 154 16.31 6.77 -13.83
C LEU A 154 15.58 6.84 -15.18
N SER A 155 15.31 5.69 -15.76
CA SER A 155 14.63 5.57 -17.05
C SER A 155 13.13 5.27 -16.91
N SER A 156 12.77 4.60 -15.82
CA SER A 156 11.41 4.07 -15.67
C SER A 156 10.94 4.09 -14.23
N ILE A 157 9.67 4.43 -14.05
CA ILE A 157 8.95 4.26 -12.79
C ILE A 157 7.78 3.30 -13.03
N ILE A 158 7.64 2.34 -12.15
CA ILE A 158 6.52 1.39 -12.14
C ILE A 158 5.78 1.57 -10.81
N ILE A 159 4.47 1.79 -10.88
CA ILE A 159 3.62 1.93 -9.69
C ILE A 159 2.72 0.71 -9.60
N ASP A 160 2.88 -0.05 -8.53
CA ASP A 160 2.06 -1.22 -8.29
C ASP A 160 0.79 -0.88 -7.51
N GLU A 161 -0.30 -1.57 -7.84
CA GLU A 161 -1.62 -1.44 -7.20
C GLU A 161 -2.06 0.04 -7.02
N TRP A 162 -1.98 0.82 -8.11
CA TRP A 162 -2.25 2.26 -8.10
C TRP A 162 -3.62 2.61 -7.51
N HIS A 163 -4.63 1.78 -7.74
CA HIS A 163 -5.97 1.96 -7.17
C HIS A 163 -6.01 1.98 -5.62
N GLU A 164 -5.06 1.34 -4.96
CA GLU A 164 -4.95 1.40 -3.49
C GLU A 164 -4.40 2.75 -2.99
N LEU A 165 -3.66 3.46 -3.83
CA LEU A 165 -3.12 4.77 -3.51
C LEU A 165 -4.11 5.89 -3.85
N MET A 166 -4.84 5.79 -4.97
CA MET A 166 -5.71 6.84 -5.50
C MET A 166 -6.73 7.37 -4.48
N GLY A 167 -7.43 6.51 -3.74
CA GLY A 167 -8.44 6.92 -2.78
C GLY A 167 -7.92 7.60 -1.51
N SER A 168 -6.66 8.01 -1.48
CA SER A 168 -6.02 8.50 -0.25
C SER A 168 -4.98 9.60 -0.49
N LYS A 169 -4.63 10.32 0.58
CA LYS A 169 -3.53 11.31 0.56
C LYS A 169 -2.17 10.71 0.19
N ARG A 170 -2.01 9.39 0.28
CA ARG A 170 -0.81 8.69 -0.20
C ARG A 170 -0.68 8.75 -1.73
N GLY A 171 -1.83 8.77 -2.43
CA GLY A 171 -1.87 9.02 -3.87
C GLY A 171 -1.36 10.42 -4.21
N ASN A 172 -1.81 11.45 -3.49
CA ASN A 172 -1.29 12.82 -3.67
C ASN A 172 0.22 12.90 -3.39
N GLN A 173 0.69 12.24 -2.34
CA GLN A 173 2.12 12.19 -2.01
C GLN A 173 2.94 11.53 -3.12
N CYS A 174 2.42 10.43 -3.69
CA CYS A 174 3.02 9.76 -4.82
C CYS A 174 3.05 10.68 -6.05
N GLU A 175 1.93 11.28 -6.39
CA GLU A 175 1.78 12.17 -7.55
C GLU A 175 2.74 13.37 -7.50
N LEU A 176 2.88 14.03 -6.34
CA LEU A 176 3.84 15.13 -6.14
C LEU A 176 5.30 14.64 -6.31
N SER A 177 5.62 13.46 -5.79
CA SER A 177 6.95 12.87 -5.98
C SER A 177 7.24 12.53 -7.44
N LEU A 178 6.24 12.02 -8.17
CA LEU A 178 6.34 11.78 -9.62
C LEU A 178 6.53 13.07 -10.40
N SER A 179 5.84 14.15 -10.02
CA SER A 179 5.95 15.44 -10.65
C SER A 179 7.37 16.00 -10.54
N TRP A 180 7.97 15.90 -9.35
CA TRP A 180 9.36 16.30 -9.15
C TRP A 180 10.31 15.46 -10.00
N LEU A 181 10.15 14.15 -10.07
CA LEU A 181 10.98 13.25 -10.88
C LEU A 181 10.84 13.57 -12.37
N ARG A 182 9.62 13.74 -12.89
CA ARG A 182 9.36 14.15 -14.28
C ARG A 182 10.03 15.48 -14.63
N GLY A 183 9.99 16.44 -13.70
CA GLY A 183 10.58 17.76 -13.91
C GLY A 183 12.11 17.79 -13.91
N ASN A 184 12.77 16.78 -13.35
CA ASN A 184 14.23 16.71 -13.25
C ASN A 184 14.87 15.68 -14.19
N ILE A 185 14.11 14.71 -14.70
CA ILE A 185 14.64 13.59 -15.49
C ILE A 185 14.02 13.62 -16.89
N LYS A 186 14.87 13.72 -17.89
CA LYS A 186 14.43 13.70 -19.30
C LYS A 186 14.06 12.28 -19.73
N ASN A 187 13.03 12.17 -20.59
CA ASN A 187 12.57 10.89 -21.17
C ASN A 187 12.18 9.82 -20.15
N LEU A 188 11.76 10.23 -18.97
CA LEU A 188 11.30 9.33 -17.93
C LEU A 188 9.95 8.69 -18.33
N GLN A 189 9.89 7.39 -18.35
CA GLN A 189 8.66 6.63 -18.61
C GLN A 189 8.01 6.20 -17.29
N ILE A 190 6.70 6.39 -17.19
CA ILE A 190 5.95 6.07 -15.97
C ILE A 190 4.79 5.15 -16.34
N TRP A 191 4.76 3.99 -15.71
CA TRP A 191 3.71 3.00 -15.87
C TRP A 191 3.09 2.65 -14.53
N ALA A 192 1.77 2.57 -14.48
CA ALA A 192 1.09 2.03 -13.31
C ALA A 192 0.39 0.72 -13.63
N MET A 193 0.31 -0.12 -12.62
CA MET A 193 -0.50 -1.34 -12.63
C MET A 193 -1.68 -1.14 -11.70
N SER A 194 -2.87 -1.53 -12.15
CA SER A 194 -4.09 -1.39 -11.36
C SER A 194 -5.01 -2.58 -11.57
N ALA A 195 -5.83 -2.87 -10.56
CA ALA A 195 -7.06 -3.61 -10.76
C ALA A 195 -8.07 -2.73 -11.53
N THR A 196 -9.24 -3.27 -11.80
CA THR A 196 -10.28 -2.56 -12.57
C THR A 196 -10.79 -1.32 -11.82
N ILE A 197 -10.71 -0.15 -12.47
CA ILE A 197 -11.17 1.15 -11.99
C ILE A 197 -12.09 1.76 -13.04
N GLY A 198 -13.17 2.46 -12.61
CA GLY A 198 -14.14 3.09 -13.51
C GLY A 198 -13.58 4.31 -14.24
N ASN A 199 -12.83 5.16 -13.55
CA ASN A 199 -12.26 6.41 -14.08
C ASN A 199 -10.78 6.25 -14.50
N ILE A 200 -10.49 5.32 -15.40
CA ILE A 200 -9.12 4.95 -15.79
C ILE A 200 -8.35 6.09 -16.46
N GLU A 201 -9.01 6.97 -17.20
CA GLU A 201 -8.35 8.11 -17.85
C GLU A 201 -7.82 9.10 -16.81
N GLU A 202 -8.60 9.37 -15.75
CA GLU A 202 -8.18 10.19 -14.62
C GLU A 202 -7.00 9.53 -13.89
N ALA A 203 -7.10 8.23 -13.63
CA ALA A 203 -6.05 7.44 -13.01
C ALA A 203 -4.73 7.51 -13.80
N ALA A 204 -4.80 7.43 -15.12
CA ALA A 204 -3.65 7.52 -16.01
C ALA A 204 -3.07 8.96 -16.04
N ARG A 205 -3.92 9.99 -16.09
CA ARG A 205 -3.48 11.39 -16.03
C ARG A 205 -2.77 11.74 -14.74
N ALA A 206 -3.24 11.24 -13.61
CA ALA A 206 -2.59 11.45 -12.31
C ALA A 206 -1.15 10.93 -12.30
N ILE A 207 -0.84 9.88 -13.05
CA ILE A 207 0.50 9.29 -13.11
C ILE A 207 1.42 10.06 -14.07
N VAL A 208 0.94 10.33 -15.29
CA VAL A 208 1.78 10.91 -16.34
C VAL A 208 1.81 12.45 -16.31
N GLY A 209 0.84 13.09 -15.62
CA GLY A 209 0.70 14.55 -15.56
C GLY A 209 -0.22 15.12 -16.63
N MET A 210 -0.65 16.37 -16.42
CA MET A 210 -1.64 17.04 -17.27
C MET A 210 -1.07 17.50 -18.62
N SER A 211 0.20 17.90 -18.66
CA SER A 211 0.89 18.38 -19.87
C SER A 211 1.46 17.25 -20.74
N ALA A 212 1.40 16.01 -20.28
CA ALA A 212 1.90 14.88 -21.05
C ALA A 212 1.01 14.57 -22.26
N ILE A 213 1.60 13.94 -23.28
CA ILE A 213 0.89 13.31 -24.38
C ILE A 213 -0.15 12.33 -23.78
N LYS A 214 -1.24 12.08 -24.51
CA LYS A 214 -2.31 11.17 -24.06
C LYS A 214 -1.70 9.87 -23.49
N PRO A 215 -2.00 9.50 -22.24
CA PRO A 215 -1.46 8.29 -21.64
C PRO A 215 -1.96 7.04 -22.39
N LYS A 216 -1.09 6.06 -22.53
CA LYS A 216 -1.48 4.75 -23.06
C LYS A 216 -2.26 4.00 -21.99
N ILE A 217 -3.44 3.50 -22.37
CA ILE A 217 -4.28 2.67 -21.51
C ILE A 217 -4.28 1.26 -22.13
N ILE A 218 -3.82 0.29 -21.36
CA ILE A 218 -3.83 -1.12 -21.74
C ILE A 218 -4.76 -1.86 -20.78
N SER A 219 -5.83 -2.43 -21.31
CA SER A 219 -6.84 -3.14 -20.52
C SER A 219 -7.21 -4.45 -21.16
N THR A 220 -7.66 -5.41 -20.36
CA THR A 220 -8.17 -6.68 -20.84
C THR A 220 -9.58 -6.92 -20.30
N ASN A 221 -10.42 -7.53 -21.10
CA ASN A 221 -11.76 -7.96 -20.70
C ASN A 221 -11.76 -9.35 -20.04
N ILE A 222 -10.69 -9.71 -19.31
CA ILE A 222 -10.69 -10.97 -18.56
C ILE A 222 -11.66 -10.83 -17.41
N GLN A 223 -12.91 -11.22 -17.65
CA GLN A 223 -13.91 -11.31 -16.60
C GLN A 223 -13.61 -12.52 -15.72
N LYS A 224 -13.30 -12.29 -14.44
CA LYS A 224 -13.32 -13.36 -13.44
C LYS A 224 -14.76 -13.55 -12.96
N GLU A 225 -15.27 -14.73 -13.10
CA GLU A 225 -16.58 -15.08 -12.55
C GLU A 225 -16.49 -15.13 -11.02
N ILE A 226 -17.21 -14.24 -10.33
CA ILE A 226 -17.23 -14.16 -8.87
C ILE A 226 -18.61 -14.55 -8.37
N GLU A 227 -18.67 -15.65 -7.62
CA GLU A 227 -19.86 -16.09 -6.91
C GLU A 227 -19.86 -15.54 -5.49
N ILE A 228 -20.91 -14.79 -5.13
CA ILE A 228 -21.08 -14.26 -3.78
C ILE A 228 -22.23 -15.01 -3.09
N ILE A 229 -21.91 -15.70 -2.00
CA ILE A 229 -22.89 -16.37 -1.14
C ILE A 229 -23.12 -15.50 0.08
N SER A 230 -24.37 -15.11 0.36
CA SER A 230 -24.70 -14.41 1.61
C SER A 230 -25.11 -15.39 2.69
N VAL A 231 -24.53 -15.20 3.86
CA VAL A 231 -24.95 -15.88 5.09
C VAL A 231 -25.99 -15.00 5.77
N LEU A 232 -27.20 -15.49 5.89
CA LEU A 232 -28.27 -14.80 6.61
C LEU A 232 -28.39 -15.34 8.03
N PRO A 233 -28.76 -14.51 9.01
CA PRO A 233 -29.09 -14.99 10.35
C PRO A 233 -30.33 -15.88 10.30
N GLU A 234 -30.42 -16.84 11.21
CA GLU A 234 -31.54 -17.81 11.29
C GLU A 234 -32.85 -17.11 11.71
N GLU A 235 -32.76 -16.04 12.52
CA GLU A 235 -33.88 -15.26 12.99
C GLU A 235 -33.78 -13.82 12.49
N GLU A 236 -34.77 -13.38 11.72
CA GLU A 236 -34.84 -12.01 11.16
C GLU A 236 -34.95 -10.94 12.25
N THR A 237 -35.64 -11.26 13.36
CA THR A 237 -35.88 -10.35 14.48
C THR A 237 -34.63 -9.96 15.25
N THR A 238 -33.55 -10.74 15.14
CA THR A 238 -32.27 -10.51 15.84
C THR A 238 -31.27 -9.72 15.03
N PHE A 239 -31.60 -9.35 13.76
CA PHE A 239 -30.67 -8.69 12.86
C PHE A 239 -30.67 -7.17 13.08
N PRO A 240 -29.59 -6.59 13.61
CA PRO A 240 -29.58 -5.18 13.95
C PRO A 240 -29.52 -4.29 12.71
N TRP A 241 -30.12 -3.10 12.78
CA TRP A 241 -30.00 -2.06 11.76
C TRP A 241 -28.59 -1.50 11.65
N SER A 242 -27.89 -1.40 12.78
CA SER A 242 -26.47 -1.05 12.85
C SER A 242 -25.77 -2.02 13.78
N GLY A 243 -24.65 -2.59 13.34
CA GLY A 243 -23.94 -3.59 14.11
C GLY A 243 -22.45 -3.59 13.77
N HIS A 244 -21.66 -4.21 14.62
CA HIS A 244 -20.23 -4.08 14.49
C HIS A 244 -19.49 -5.40 14.42
N LEU A 245 -20.04 -6.48 14.95
CA LEU A 245 -19.26 -7.70 15.17
C LEU A 245 -19.77 -8.92 14.41
N GLY A 246 -21.09 -9.04 14.20
CA GLY A 246 -21.69 -10.20 13.54
C GLY A 246 -21.56 -11.53 14.31
N ILE A 247 -21.01 -11.54 15.54
CA ILE A 247 -20.73 -12.78 16.31
C ILE A 247 -22.00 -13.57 16.61
N ARG A 248 -23.16 -12.90 16.77
CA ARG A 248 -24.44 -13.57 17.03
C ARG A 248 -24.84 -14.55 15.93
N SER A 249 -24.42 -14.31 14.70
CA SER A 249 -24.71 -15.18 13.54
C SER A 249 -23.58 -16.18 13.25
N HIS A 250 -22.71 -16.47 14.23
CA HIS A 250 -21.61 -17.44 14.05
C HIS A 250 -22.10 -18.84 13.67
N SER A 251 -23.23 -19.29 14.23
CA SER A 251 -23.84 -20.59 13.94
C SER A 251 -24.17 -20.75 12.46
N SER A 252 -24.81 -19.75 11.86
CA SER A 252 -25.13 -19.73 10.42
C SER A 252 -23.88 -19.81 9.55
N LEU A 253 -22.81 -19.11 9.95
CA LEU A 253 -21.53 -19.15 9.24
C LEU A 253 -20.88 -20.54 9.35
N LEU A 254 -20.82 -21.11 10.55
CA LEU A 254 -20.18 -22.40 10.79
C LEU A 254 -20.87 -23.58 10.09
N LYS A 255 -22.18 -23.48 9.81
CA LYS A 255 -22.92 -24.47 9.02
C LYS A 255 -22.51 -24.52 7.55
N ILE A 256 -22.02 -23.41 7.01
CA ILE A 256 -21.63 -23.28 5.59
C ILE A 256 -20.16 -23.59 5.38
N LEU A 257 -19.33 -23.38 6.39
CA LEU A 257 -17.88 -23.56 6.28
C LEU A 257 -17.48 -25.03 6.43
N ASP A 258 -16.63 -25.47 5.51
CA ASP A 258 -15.99 -26.78 5.61
C ASP A 258 -14.73 -26.69 6.48
N LYS A 259 -14.72 -27.40 7.60
CA LYS A 259 -13.61 -27.40 8.58
C LYS A 259 -12.31 -27.97 8.02
N ASN A 260 -12.38 -28.78 6.97
CA ASN A 260 -11.21 -29.40 6.36
C ASN A 260 -10.52 -28.47 5.34
N LYS A 261 -11.20 -27.42 4.90
CA LYS A 261 -10.72 -26.48 3.89
C LYS A 261 -9.96 -25.30 4.50
N SER A 262 -8.96 -24.83 3.79
CA SER A 262 -8.24 -23.61 4.14
C SER A 262 -9.16 -22.40 3.97
N THR A 263 -9.22 -21.53 4.98
CA THR A 263 -10.20 -20.43 5.03
C THR A 263 -9.55 -19.12 5.51
N LEU A 264 -9.76 -18.03 4.78
CA LEU A 264 -9.49 -16.67 5.24
C LEU A 264 -10.79 -15.98 5.64
N LEU A 265 -10.84 -15.49 6.88
CA LEU A 265 -11.97 -14.72 7.40
C LEU A 265 -11.56 -13.26 7.52
N PHE A 266 -11.98 -12.43 6.56
CA PHE A 266 -11.69 -11.02 6.55
C PHE A 266 -12.63 -10.21 7.43
N THR A 267 -12.07 -9.37 8.27
CA THR A 267 -12.76 -8.43 9.16
C THR A 267 -12.28 -7.00 8.90
N ASN A 268 -13.04 -6.00 9.35
CA ASN A 268 -12.73 -4.60 9.08
C ASN A 268 -11.77 -3.96 10.11
N THR A 269 -11.77 -4.47 11.33
CA THR A 269 -10.97 -3.90 12.43
C THR A 269 -10.19 -4.99 13.16
N ARG A 270 -9.08 -4.59 13.79
CA ARG A 270 -8.28 -5.47 14.64
C ARG A 270 -9.10 -6.07 15.80
N ASN A 271 -9.93 -5.24 16.43
CA ASN A 271 -10.81 -5.69 17.52
C ASN A 271 -11.82 -6.74 17.03
N GLN A 272 -12.38 -6.56 15.83
CA GLN A 272 -13.27 -7.53 15.23
C GLN A 272 -12.53 -8.86 14.95
N SER A 273 -11.29 -8.80 14.43
CA SER A 273 -10.45 -9.99 14.21
C SER A 273 -10.19 -10.75 15.51
N GLU A 274 -9.78 -10.05 16.57
CA GLU A 274 -9.49 -10.67 17.87
C GLU A 274 -10.73 -11.36 18.45
N ARG A 275 -11.90 -10.73 18.36
CA ARG A 275 -13.15 -11.30 18.86
C ARG A 275 -13.60 -12.50 18.05
N TRP A 276 -13.52 -12.44 16.73
CA TRP A 276 -13.84 -13.59 15.89
C TRP A 276 -12.87 -14.75 16.10
N TYR A 277 -11.59 -14.45 16.28
CA TYR A 277 -10.60 -15.46 16.62
C TYR A 277 -10.95 -16.18 17.94
N GLN A 278 -11.33 -15.44 18.99
CA GLN A 278 -11.74 -16.04 20.26
C GLN A 278 -13.05 -16.83 20.13
N CYS A 279 -14.02 -16.29 19.40
CA CYS A 279 -15.28 -16.96 19.11
C CYS A 279 -15.06 -18.32 18.44
N LEU A 280 -14.27 -18.35 17.37
CA LEU A 280 -13.98 -19.59 16.65
C LEU A 280 -13.24 -20.61 17.51
N LYS A 281 -12.29 -20.19 18.32
CA LYS A 281 -11.59 -21.09 19.26
C LYS A 281 -12.50 -21.65 20.35
N PHE A 282 -13.51 -20.90 20.77
CA PHE A 282 -14.49 -21.36 21.75
C PHE A 282 -15.46 -22.40 21.18
N PHE A 283 -15.97 -22.13 19.96
CA PHE A 283 -16.96 -23.02 19.33
C PHE A 283 -16.35 -24.19 18.55
N LEU A 284 -15.05 -24.14 18.25
CA LEU A 284 -14.31 -25.18 17.53
C LEU A 284 -13.08 -25.65 18.34
N PRO A 285 -13.27 -26.24 19.52
CA PRO A 285 -12.15 -26.65 20.36
C PRO A 285 -11.21 -27.65 19.67
N GLU A 286 -11.72 -28.47 18.77
CA GLU A 286 -10.96 -29.44 17.97
C GLU A 286 -10.03 -28.79 16.93
N MET A 287 -10.26 -27.53 16.60
CA MET A 287 -9.45 -26.79 15.63
C MET A 287 -8.57 -25.72 16.26
N GLN A 288 -8.49 -25.61 17.59
CA GLN A 288 -7.81 -24.51 18.27
C GLN A 288 -6.38 -24.25 17.79
N ASP A 289 -5.62 -25.28 17.47
CA ASP A 289 -4.24 -25.20 16.99
C ASP A 289 -4.13 -24.90 15.49
N LYS A 290 -5.24 -25.05 14.75
CA LYS A 290 -5.33 -24.79 13.30
C LYS A 290 -5.94 -23.43 12.96
N ILE A 291 -6.35 -22.66 13.97
CA ILE A 291 -6.91 -21.31 13.80
C ILE A 291 -5.88 -20.27 14.23
N ALA A 292 -5.60 -19.29 13.37
CA ALA A 292 -4.70 -18.20 13.65
C ALA A 292 -5.34 -16.82 13.42
N ILE A 293 -4.66 -15.78 13.90
CA ILE A 293 -5.05 -14.39 13.68
C ILE A 293 -3.93 -13.66 12.96
N HIS A 294 -4.29 -12.76 12.02
CA HIS A 294 -3.32 -11.97 11.28
C HIS A 294 -3.79 -10.52 11.07
N HIS A 295 -3.09 -9.56 11.66
CA HIS A 295 -3.34 -8.12 11.44
C HIS A 295 -2.06 -7.28 11.63
N GLY A 296 -2.07 -6.05 11.14
CA GLY A 296 -0.89 -5.18 11.09
C GLY A 296 -0.28 -4.81 12.46
N SER A 297 -0.99 -5.01 13.59
CA SER A 297 -0.47 -4.74 14.93
C SER A 297 0.33 -5.88 15.55
N LEU A 298 0.26 -7.08 14.97
CA LEU A 298 1.06 -8.22 15.42
C LEU A 298 2.54 -7.97 15.14
N ASP A 299 3.40 -8.58 15.95
CA ASP A 299 4.84 -8.62 15.68
C ASP A 299 5.14 -9.27 14.33
N LYS A 300 6.24 -8.86 13.71
CA LYS A 300 6.65 -9.36 12.40
C LYS A 300 6.91 -10.87 12.38
N GLU A 301 7.50 -11.41 13.47
CA GLU A 301 7.77 -12.83 13.60
C GLU A 301 6.47 -13.65 13.69
N ASP A 302 5.49 -13.16 14.47
CA ASP A 302 4.20 -13.85 14.61
C ASP A 302 3.41 -13.84 13.30
N ARG A 303 3.42 -12.74 12.55
CA ARG A 303 2.82 -12.68 11.21
C ARG A 303 3.45 -13.69 10.26
N LYS A 304 4.79 -13.73 10.22
CA LYS A 304 5.52 -14.65 9.37
C LYS A 304 5.21 -16.13 9.70
N ARG A 305 5.10 -16.47 11.00
CA ARG A 305 4.68 -17.81 11.40
C ARG A 305 3.30 -18.21 10.91
N VAL A 306 2.34 -17.28 10.92
CA VAL A 306 1.01 -17.52 10.40
C VAL A 306 1.06 -17.73 8.89
N GLU A 307 1.78 -16.88 8.15
CA GLU A 307 1.96 -17.00 6.71
C GLU A 307 2.61 -18.34 6.31
N GLU A 308 3.69 -18.74 6.98
CA GLU A 308 4.35 -20.03 6.79
C GLU A 308 3.44 -21.19 7.17
N GLY A 309 2.74 -21.11 8.31
CA GLY A 309 1.82 -22.16 8.76
C GLY A 309 0.64 -22.39 7.80
N VAL A 310 0.17 -21.35 7.11
CA VAL A 310 -0.84 -21.48 6.04
C VAL A 310 -0.23 -22.16 4.82
N LYS A 311 0.97 -21.76 4.43
CA LYS A 311 1.72 -22.34 3.28
C LYS A 311 1.96 -23.83 3.48
N ASP A 312 2.33 -24.23 4.69
CA ASP A 312 2.61 -25.63 5.06
C ASP A 312 1.34 -26.44 5.39
N GLY A 313 0.16 -25.81 5.32
CA GLY A 313 -1.12 -26.47 5.62
C GLY A 313 -1.36 -26.79 7.09
N LEU A 314 -0.49 -26.33 8.01
CA LEU A 314 -0.60 -26.49 9.46
C LEU A 314 -1.73 -25.61 10.04
N ILE A 315 -1.86 -24.39 9.52
CA ILE A 315 -2.95 -23.47 9.85
C ILE A 315 -4.01 -23.58 8.76
N LYS A 316 -5.25 -23.88 9.16
CA LYS A 316 -6.38 -24.01 8.25
C LYS A 316 -7.19 -22.73 8.13
N TRP A 317 -7.48 -22.07 9.25
CA TRP A 317 -8.32 -20.89 9.28
C TRP A 317 -7.53 -19.68 9.81
N VAL A 318 -7.61 -18.56 9.10
CA VAL A 318 -6.98 -17.30 9.52
C VAL A 318 -8.02 -16.20 9.59
N VAL A 319 -8.20 -15.64 10.78
CA VAL A 319 -8.99 -14.40 10.95
C VAL A 319 -8.07 -13.22 10.72
N CYS A 320 -8.38 -12.39 9.74
CA CYS A 320 -7.48 -11.33 9.32
C CYS A 320 -8.20 -10.00 9.02
N THR A 321 -7.42 -8.94 8.99
CA THR A 321 -7.83 -7.64 8.42
C THR A 321 -7.31 -7.51 6.98
N SER A 322 -7.30 -6.30 6.42
CA SER A 322 -6.68 -6.00 5.12
C SER A 322 -5.19 -6.38 5.00
N SER A 323 -4.56 -6.86 6.07
CA SER A 323 -3.17 -7.30 6.06
C SER A 323 -2.89 -8.51 5.15
N LEU A 324 -3.92 -9.27 4.77
CA LEU A 324 -3.86 -10.37 3.81
C LEU A 324 -4.62 -10.09 2.49
N ASP A 325 -5.11 -8.85 2.29
CA ASP A 325 -5.71 -8.45 1.01
C ASP A 325 -4.69 -8.55 -0.13
N LEU A 326 -3.44 -8.17 0.15
CA LEU A 326 -2.34 -8.05 -0.81
C LEU A 326 -1.04 -8.65 -0.24
N GLY A 327 -0.15 -9.11 -1.12
CA GLY A 327 1.27 -9.37 -0.82
C GLY A 327 1.55 -10.53 0.12
N VAL A 328 0.87 -11.65 -0.03
CA VAL A 328 1.17 -12.87 0.73
C VAL A 328 1.50 -14.00 -0.23
N ASP A 329 2.70 -14.57 -0.06
CA ASP A 329 3.22 -15.67 -0.87
C ASP A 329 2.76 -17.02 -0.29
N PHE A 330 1.43 -17.23 -0.23
CA PHE A 330 0.89 -18.56 -0.03
C PHE A 330 -0.10 -18.95 -1.13
N GLN A 331 -0.28 -20.24 -1.32
CA GLN A 331 -1.21 -20.77 -2.30
C GLN A 331 -2.63 -20.25 -2.06
N PRO A 332 -3.45 -20.12 -3.12
CA PRO A 332 -4.85 -19.77 -2.97
C PRO A 332 -5.54 -20.68 -1.96
N VAL A 333 -6.38 -20.09 -1.13
CA VAL A 333 -7.17 -20.82 -0.12
C VAL A 333 -8.47 -21.31 -0.73
N ASP A 334 -9.09 -22.33 -0.08
CA ASP A 334 -10.33 -22.93 -0.59
C ASP A 334 -11.56 -22.05 -0.36
N GLN A 335 -11.58 -21.30 0.73
CA GLN A 335 -12.74 -20.52 1.17
C GLN A 335 -12.33 -19.12 1.59
N ILE A 336 -13.13 -18.13 1.17
CA ILE A 336 -13.00 -16.74 1.58
C ILE A 336 -14.28 -16.31 2.27
N VAL A 337 -14.17 -15.75 3.45
CA VAL A 337 -15.27 -15.16 4.19
C VAL A 337 -15.03 -13.67 4.35
N GLN A 338 -16.02 -12.87 4.01
CA GLN A 338 -16.06 -11.45 4.31
C GLN A 338 -17.07 -11.18 5.42
N ILE A 339 -16.60 -10.75 6.57
CA ILE A 339 -17.43 -10.39 7.73
C ILE A 339 -17.62 -8.87 7.74
N GLY A 340 -18.86 -8.43 7.53
CA GLY A 340 -19.22 -7.04 7.36
C GLY A 340 -18.85 -6.46 6.00
N SER A 341 -19.03 -5.15 5.83
CA SER A 341 -18.76 -4.43 4.58
C SER A 341 -17.31 -4.60 4.09
N ALA A 342 -17.12 -4.85 2.80
CA ALA A 342 -15.80 -4.85 2.17
C ALA A 342 -15.24 -3.42 1.95
N LYS A 343 -16.03 -2.39 2.20
CA LYS A 343 -15.76 -0.95 1.99
C LYS A 343 -15.80 -0.50 0.54
N ASN A 344 -15.31 -1.30 -0.42
CA ASN A 344 -15.41 -1.05 -1.84
C ASN A 344 -15.40 -2.35 -2.64
N LEU A 345 -15.84 -2.27 -3.89
CA LEU A 345 -15.93 -3.41 -4.79
C LEU A 345 -14.56 -3.98 -5.16
N ALA A 346 -13.57 -3.13 -5.40
CA ALA A 346 -12.22 -3.56 -5.76
C ALA A 346 -11.62 -4.48 -4.70
N ARG A 347 -11.79 -4.14 -3.42
CA ARG A 347 -11.32 -4.96 -2.30
C ARG A 347 -12.07 -6.30 -2.20
N LEU A 348 -13.38 -6.30 -2.44
CA LEU A 348 -14.16 -7.55 -2.47
C LEU A 348 -13.63 -8.49 -3.56
N ILE A 349 -13.39 -7.96 -4.76
CA ILE A 349 -12.84 -8.70 -5.90
C ILE A 349 -11.42 -9.22 -5.60
N GLN A 350 -10.57 -8.39 -4.99
CA GLN A 350 -9.21 -8.80 -4.59
C GLN A 350 -9.25 -9.96 -3.59
N ARG A 351 -10.12 -9.88 -2.57
CA ARG A 351 -10.31 -10.96 -1.58
C ARG A 351 -10.83 -12.22 -2.24
N ALA A 352 -11.87 -12.11 -3.08
CA ALA A 352 -12.39 -13.23 -3.84
C ALA A 352 -11.30 -13.90 -4.70
N GLY A 353 -10.40 -13.10 -5.28
CA GLY A 353 -9.26 -13.58 -6.07
C GLY A 353 -8.27 -14.45 -5.30
N ARG A 354 -8.30 -14.46 -3.95
CA ARG A 354 -7.49 -15.36 -3.11
C ARG A 354 -8.00 -16.81 -3.12
N SER A 355 -9.23 -17.06 -3.59
CA SER A 355 -9.78 -18.43 -3.73
C SER A 355 -9.62 -19.03 -5.14
N ALA A 356 -9.06 -18.30 -6.12
CA ALA A 356 -8.95 -18.76 -7.49
C ALA A 356 -7.61 -19.47 -7.74
N HIS A 357 -7.64 -20.78 -7.94
CA HIS A 357 -6.45 -21.60 -8.20
C HIS A 357 -5.91 -21.50 -9.64
N ARG A 358 -6.66 -20.92 -10.61
CA ARG A 358 -6.27 -20.85 -12.03
C ARG A 358 -6.78 -19.57 -12.70
N PRO A 359 -6.06 -19.05 -13.71
CA PRO A 359 -6.61 -18.03 -14.58
C PRO A 359 -7.91 -18.53 -15.23
N GLY A 360 -9.00 -17.77 -15.12
CA GLY A 360 -10.34 -18.16 -15.60
C GLY A 360 -11.17 -19.02 -14.65
N GLY A 361 -10.66 -19.40 -13.48
CA GLY A 361 -11.43 -20.10 -12.44
C GLY A 361 -12.50 -19.22 -11.77
N LYS A 362 -13.60 -19.85 -11.32
CA LYS A 362 -14.64 -19.16 -10.52
C LYS A 362 -14.10 -18.85 -9.13
N SER A 363 -14.09 -17.58 -8.77
CA SER A 363 -13.80 -17.14 -7.41
C SER A 363 -15.07 -17.17 -6.56
N LYS A 364 -14.98 -17.72 -5.35
CA LYS A 364 -16.12 -17.82 -4.44
C LYS A 364 -15.84 -17.03 -3.16
N ILE A 365 -16.78 -16.16 -2.75
CA ILE A 365 -16.72 -15.44 -1.51
C ILE A 365 -18.00 -15.61 -0.70
N ILE A 366 -17.85 -15.90 0.57
CA ILE A 366 -18.96 -16.01 1.53
C ILE A 366 -19.04 -14.67 2.24
N PHE A 367 -20.16 -13.97 2.04
CA PHE A 367 -20.39 -12.67 2.68
C PHE A 367 -21.32 -12.85 3.87
N MET A 368 -20.84 -12.42 5.03
CA MET A 368 -21.59 -12.43 6.27
C MET A 368 -21.86 -11.00 6.73
N PRO A 369 -23.09 -10.48 6.55
CA PRO A 369 -23.44 -9.14 6.99
C PRO A 369 -23.49 -9.05 8.51
N THR A 370 -23.10 -7.91 9.06
CA THR A 370 -23.18 -7.62 10.49
C THR A 370 -24.39 -6.73 10.85
N ASN A 371 -25.02 -6.14 9.82
CA ASN A 371 -26.22 -5.31 9.96
C ASN A 371 -27.04 -5.30 8.66
N SER A 372 -28.27 -4.80 8.74
CA SER A 372 -29.24 -4.79 7.62
C SER A 372 -28.79 -3.96 6.42
N LEU A 373 -28.04 -2.85 6.62
CA LEU A 373 -27.57 -2.01 5.54
C LEU A 373 -26.56 -2.72 4.65
N GLU A 374 -25.78 -3.64 5.21
CA GLU A 374 -24.81 -4.42 4.45
C GLU A 374 -25.46 -5.42 3.47
N LEU A 375 -26.74 -5.77 3.69
CA LEU A 375 -27.52 -6.56 2.72
C LEU A 375 -27.79 -5.76 1.44
N LEU A 376 -28.08 -4.47 1.56
CA LEU A 376 -28.22 -3.56 0.41
C LEU A 376 -26.90 -3.39 -0.32
N GLU A 377 -25.82 -3.20 0.44
CA GLU A 377 -24.45 -3.08 -0.10
C GLU A 377 -24.09 -4.31 -0.96
N ILE A 378 -24.24 -5.51 -0.42
CA ILE A 378 -23.87 -6.72 -1.17
C ILE A 378 -24.79 -6.99 -2.37
N SER A 379 -26.06 -6.60 -2.28
CA SER A 379 -26.98 -6.67 -3.41
C SER A 379 -26.56 -5.72 -4.54
N ALA A 380 -26.15 -4.49 -4.20
CA ALA A 380 -25.60 -3.54 -5.15
C ALA A 380 -24.30 -4.06 -5.77
N MET A 381 -23.36 -4.58 -4.97
CA MET A 381 -22.11 -5.16 -5.46
C MET A 381 -22.34 -6.32 -6.44
N ARG A 382 -23.31 -7.22 -6.17
CA ARG A 382 -23.68 -8.28 -7.11
C ARG A 382 -24.18 -7.75 -8.45
N ARG A 383 -25.00 -6.68 -8.42
CA ARG A 383 -25.49 -6.04 -9.66
C ARG A 383 -24.35 -5.42 -10.46
N ILE A 384 -23.45 -4.70 -9.79
CA ILE A 384 -22.28 -4.05 -10.42
C ILE A 384 -21.36 -5.10 -11.05
N ILE A 385 -21.07 -6.19 -10.34
CA ILE A 385 -20.24 -7.29 -10.89
C ILE A 385 -20.88 -7.88 -12.16
N LYS A 386 -22.20 -8.12 -12.13
CA LYS A 386 -22.92 -8.65 -13.30
C LYS A 386 -22.98 -7.68 -14.48
N SER A 387 -23.07 -6.37 -14.22
CA SER A 387 -23.09 -5.35 -15.29
C SER A 387 -21.72 -5.03 -15.86
N GLY A 388 -20.63 -5.51 -15.25
CA GLY A 388 -19.25 -5.19 -15.66
C GLY A 388 -18.85 -3.73 -15.42
N ILE A 389 -19.66 -2.96 -14.67
CA ILE A 389 -19.35 -1.58 -14.31
C ILE A 389 -18.27 -1.61 -13.22
N SER A 390 -17.30 -0.73 -13.33
CA SER A 390 -16.24 -0.56 -12.34
C SER A 390 -16.51 0.66 -11.46
N GLU A 391 -16.15 0.55 -10.19
CA GLU A 391 -16.25 1.65 -9.23
C GLU A 391 -15.21 2.74 -9.54
N GLU A 392 -15.63 4.00 -9.50
CA GLU A 392 -14.72 5.15 -9.62
C GLU A 392 -13.97 5.37 -8.31
N ILE A 393 -12.67 5.59 -8.41
CA ILE A 393 -11.82 5.95 -7.27
C ILE A 393 -11.22 7.32 -7.56
N ARG A 394 -11.57 8.32 -6.75
CA ARG A 394 -11.12 9.70 -6.95
C ARG A 394 -9.97 10.04 -6.02
N LEU A 395 -8.97 10.72 -6.56
CA LEU A 395 -7.90 11.34 -5.78
C LEU A 395 -8.46 12.51 -4.96
N PRO A 396 -8.05 12.66 -3.68
CA PRO A 396 -8.35 13.88 -2.94
C PRO A 396 -7.76 15.09 -3.63
N GLU A 397 -8.57 16.11 -3.91
CA GLU A 397 -8.07 17.34 -4.53
C GLU A 397 -7.51 18.30 -3.46
N LEU A 398 -6.49 19.08 -3.86
CA LEU A 398 -5.90 20.18 -3.08
C LEU A 398 -5.57 19.83 -1.62
N SER A 399 -4.99 18.65 -1.38
CA SER A 399 -4.52 18.26 -0.04
C SER A 399 -3.35 19.13 0.40
N TYR A 400 -3.62 20.31 0.99
CA TYR A 400 -2.60 21.30 1.36
C TYR A 400 -1.59 20.80 2.39
N ASP A 401 -1.98 19.94 3.31
CA ASP A 401 -1.08 19.32 4.29
C ASP A 401 -0.02 18.44 3.60
N VAL A 402 -0.41 17.70 2.57
CA VAL A 402 0.51 16.88 1.76
C VAL A 402 1.43 17.78 0.92
N LEU A 403 0.87 18.85 0.35
CA LEU A 403 1.63 19.85 -0.40
C LEU A 403 2.70 20.51 0.47
N LEU A 404 2.34 20.99 1.65
CA LEU A 404 3.27 21.59 2.61
C LEU A 404 4.37 20.60 3.02
N GLN A 405 4.02 19.35 3.27
CA GLN A 405 4.99 18.30 3.60
C GLN A 405 5.96 18.04 2.44
N HIS A 406 5.46 18.03 1.20
CA HIS A 406 6.28 17.86 0.00
C HIS A 406 7.28 19.01 -0.16
N LEU A 407 6.83 20.26 -0.05
CA LEU A 407 7.68 21.44 -0.15
C LEU A 407 8.79 21.45 0.91
N ILE A 408 8.46 21.07 2.17
CA ILE A 408 9.49 20.93 3.21
C ILE A 408 10.46 19.80 2.86
N SER A 409 10.00 18.68 2.29
CA SER A 409 10.88 17.58 1.87
C SER A 409 11.89 18.06 0.83
N LEU A 410 11.45 18.81 -0.17
CA LEU A 410 12.34 19.40 -1.17
C LEU A 410 13.33 20.42 -0.57
N ALA A 411 12.83 21.27 0.34
CA ALA A 411 13.65 22.26 1.04
C ALA A 411 14.71 21.63 1.96
N CYS A 412 14.45 20.45 2.53
CA CYS A 412 15.42 19.67 3.30
C CYS A 412 16.52 19.05 2.42
N GLY A 413 16.22 18.79 1.16
CA GLY A 413 17.14 18.20 0.17
C GLY A 413 17.98 19.27 -0.55
N ASN A 414 17.67 19.46 -1.83
CA ASN A 414 18.39 20.37 -2.73
C ASN A 414 17.75 21.76 -2.86
N GLY A 415 16.74 22.03 -2.01
CA GLY A 415 15.93 23.24 -2.12
C GLY A 415 14.99 23.21 -3.33
N PHE A 416 14.10 24.18 -3.43
CA PHE A 416 13.23 24.33 -4.58
C PHE A 416 13.06 25.80 -4.99
N ASP A 417 12.96 26.03 -6.29
CA ASP A 417 12.55 27.31 -6.89
C ASP A 417 11.02 27.36 -6.88
N PRO A 418 10.40 28.39 -6.25
CA PRO A 418 8.95 28.45 -6.11
C PRO A 418 8.20 28.62 -7.44
N LYS A 419 8.81 29.26 -8.45
CA LYS A 419 8.19 29.44 -9.76
C LYS A 419 8.16 28.09 -10.51
N ILE A 420 9.29 27.40 -10.55
CA ILE A 420 9.43 26.11 -11.24
C ILE A 420 8.57 25.06 -10.56
N GLU A 421 8.59 25.00 -9.23
CA GLU A 421 7.86 23.98 -8.49
C GLU A 421 6.34 24.17 -8.55
N LYS A 422 5.86 25.43 -8.59
CA LYS A 422 4.45 25.74 -8.81
C LYS A 422 3.93 25.15 -10.12
N GLU A 423 4.65 25.33 -11.22
CA GLU A 423 4.27 24.78 -12.52
C GLU A 423 4.28 23.26 -12.53
N ARG A 424 5.26 22.64 -11.87
CA ARG A 424 5.31 21.18 -11.68
C ARG A 424 4.09 20.67 -10.91
N ILE A 425 3.72 21.36 -9.83
CA ILE A 425 2.59 20.97 -8.97
C ILE A 425 1.27 21.20 -9.71
N LYS A 426 1.10 22.27 -10.45
CA LYS A 426 -0.09 22.49 -11.31
C LYS A 426 -0.24 21.43 -12.40
N ASN A 427 0.84 20.79 -12.82
CA ASN A 427 0.80 19.65 -13.73
C ASN A 427 0.35 18.33 -13.10
N CYS A 428 0.16 18.28 -11.78
CA CYS A 428 -0.47 17.17 -11.09
C CYS A 428 -1.99 17.22 -11.23
N TRP A 429 -2.63 16.07 -11.41
CA TRP A 429 -4.10 15.97 -11.49
C TRP A 429 -4.79 16.56 -10.26
N SER A 430 -4.31 16.17 -9.06
CA SER A 430 -4.88 16.60 -7.78
C SER A 430 -4.71 18.09 -7.50
N TYR A 431 -3.75 18.75 -8.13
CA TYR A 431 -3.42 20.16 -7.90
C TYR A 431 -3.61 21.04 -9.14
N ARG A 432 -4.25 20.53 -10.21
CA ARG A 432 -4.49 21.29 -11.46
C ARG A 432 -5.27 22.59 -11.24
N ASN A 433 -6.12 22.61 -10.22
CA ASN A 433 -6.94 23.76 -9.83
C ASN A 433 -6.29 24.64 -8.75
N LEU A 434 -4.98 24.48 -8.46
CA LEU A 434 -4.28 25.26 -7.45
C LEU A 434 -4.23 26.73 -7.84
N LYS A 435 -4.87 27.60 -7.04
CA LYS A 435 -4.89 29.04 -7.26
C LYS A 435 -3.58 29.69 -6.77
N ASP A 436 -3.24 30.83 -7.37
CA ASP A 436 -2.04 31.59 -6.99
C ASP A 436 -2.10 32.09 -5.56
N GLN A 437 -3.30 32.44 -5.08
CA GLN A 437 -3.54 32.85 -3.70
C GLN A 437 -3.21 31.72 -2.72
N ASP A 438 -3.66 30.49 -3.02
CA ASP A 438 -3.41 29.32 -2.17
C ASP A 438 -1.94 28.92 -2.17
N TRP A 439 -1.28 29.02 -3.34
CA TRP A 439 0.16 28.80 -3.45
C TRP A 439 0.95 29.77 -2.58
N ASN A 440 0.65 31.06 -2.69
CA ASN A 440 1.32 32.09 -1.88
C ASN A 440 1.05 31.88 -0.38
N TRP A 441 -0.18 31.49 -0.03
CA TRP A 441 -0.49 31.12 1.35
C TRP A 441 0.36 29.95 1.86
N CYS A 442 0.56 28.91 1.03
CA CYS A 442 1.42 27.77 1.39
C CYS A 442 2.87 28.23 1.65
N LEU A 443 3.42 29.09 0.83
CA LEU A 443 4.78 29.62 1.01
C LEU A 443 4.88 30.49 2.28
N ASP A 444 3.93 31.41 2.49
CA ASP A 444 3.85 32.24 3.68
C ASP A 444 3.72 31.41 4.96
N PHE A 445 2.91 30.36 4.90
CA PHE A 445 2.75 29.44 6.04
C PHE A 445 4.05 28.71 6.38
N LEU A 446 4.81 28.27 5.40
CA LEU A 446 6.11 27.62 5.60
C LEU A 446 7.19 28.61 6.05
N GLU A 447 7.18 29.84 5.54
CA GLU A 447 8.16 30.87 5.87
C GLU A 447 7.91 31.49 7.23
N TYR A 448 6.64 31.73 7.60
CA TYR A 448 6.30 32.50 8.81
C TYR A 448 5.48 31.72 9.85
N GLY A 449 4.97 30.54 9.54
CA GLY A 449 4.12 29.75 10.46
C GLY A 449 2.68 30.25 10.55
N GLY A 450 2.27 31.17 9.67
CA GLY A 450 0.97 31.83 9.69
C GLY A 450 0.98 33.21 10.36
N LYS A 451 -0.13 33.96 10.21
CA LYS A 451 -0.21 35.39 10.61
C LYS A 451 0.15 35.64 12.08
N CYS A 452 -0.32 34.77 12.98
CA CYS A 452 -0.11 34.92 14.44
C CYS A 452 1.32 34.60 14.89
N LEU A 453 2.10 33.87 14.08
CA LEU A 453 3.42 33.37 14.45
C LEU A 453 4.57 34.13 13.77
N LYS A 454 4.28 35.15 12.94
CA LYS A 454 5.29 35.93 12.21
C LYS A 454 6.39 36.54 13.10
N ALA A 455 6.05 36.92 14.32
CA ALA A 455 6.99 37.52 15.26
C ALA A 455 7.96 36.50 15.90
N TYR A 456 7.73 35.22 15.71
CA TYR A 456 8.52 34.17 16.36
C TYR A 456 9.42 33.43 15.36
N PRO A 457 10.73 33.70 15.29
CA PRO A 457 11.66 33.05 14.36
C PRO A 457 11.67 31.52 14.44
N LYS A 458 11.32 30.98 15.62
CA LYS A 458 11.24 29.53 15.90
C LYS A 458 10.28 28.78 14.95
N TYR A 459 9.29 29.46 14.41
CA TYR A 459 8.27 28.82 13.52
C TYR A 459 8.60 28.93 12.04
N LYS A 460 9.68 29.64 11.68
CA LYS A 460 10.18 29.66 10.29
C LYS A 460 10.76 28.29 9.94
N LYS A 461 10.13 27.63 8.97
CA LYS A 461 10.57 26.30 8.52
C LYS A 461 11.47 26.35 7.31
N ILE A 462 11.26 27.33 6.43
CA ILE A 462 12.06 27.52 5.21
C ILE A 462 12.66 28.92 5.17
N VAL A 463 13.81 29.04 4.51
CA VAL A 463 14.51 30.32 4.30
C VAL A 463 14.87 30.47 2.82
N LYS A 464 14.85 31.72 2.34
CA LYS A 464 15.27 32.07 0.98
C LYS A 464 16.79 32.13 0.89
N GLU A 465 17.34 31.56 -0.16
CA GLU A 465 18.74 31.75 -0.57
C GLU A 465 18.77 32.22 -2.03
N GLU A 466 19.40 33.36 -2.26
CA GLU A 466 19.58 33.92 -3.60
C GLU A 466 20.56 33.07 -4.39
N SER A 467 20.29 32.88 -5.68
CA SER A 467 21.22 32.22 -6.59
C SER A 467 22.32 33.18 -6.97
N GLN A 468 23.59 32.78 -6.85
CA GLN A 468 24.78 33.62 -7.15
C GLN A 468 24.82 34.18 -8.58
N ASN A 469 23.99 33.70 -9.52
CA ASN A 469 24.04 34.02 -10.93
C ASN A 469 22.92 34.94 -11.46
N ASN A 470 21.86 35.21 -10.67
CA ASN A 470 20.77 36.12 -11.06
C ASN A 470 19.98 36.57 -9.84
N ASN A 471 19.88 37.87 -9.60
CA ASN A 471 19.17 38.47 -8.46
C ASN A 471 17.65 38.21 -8.43
N GLU A 472 17.07 37.60 -9.46
CA GLU A 472 15.62 37.26 -9.51
C GLU A 472 15.29 35.81 -9.17
N ASN A 473 16.28 34.92 -9.09
CA ASN A 473 16.08 33.49 -8.82
C ASN A 473 16.59 33.13 -7.43
N PHE A 474 15.68 32.75 -6.57
CA PHE A 474 15.98 32.23 -5.24
C PHE A 474 15.40 30.82 -5.04
N LYS A 475 15.99 30.08 -4.11
CA LYS A 475 15.48 28.79 -3.67
C LYS A 475 15.14 28.81 -2.20
N TYR A 476 14.16 28.01 -1.83
CA TYR A 476 13.84 27.76 -0.43
C TYR A 476 14.60 26.54 0.09
N PHE A 477 15.17 26.70 1.31
CA PHE A 477 15.89 25.63 2.04
C PHE A 477 15.44 25.55 3.48
N VAL A 478 15.65 24.39 4.10
CA VAL A 478 15.61 24.20 5.56
C VAL A 478 17.04 24.19 6.08
N LYS A 479 17.40 25.19 6.91
CA LYS A 479 18.76 25.28 7.50
C LYS A 479 18.91 24.56 8.83
N ASP A 480 17.84 24.52 9.61
CA ASP A 480 17.86 23.91 10.94
C ASP A 480 17.91 22.39 10.87
N LYS A 481 19.01 21.82 11.35
CA LYS A 481 19.23 20.36 11.41
C LYS A 481 18.19 19.63 12.28
N SER A 482 17.65 20.31 13.32
CA SER A 482 16.62 19.74 14.19
C SER A 482 15.29 19.62 13.42
N LEU A 483 14.91 20.66 12.67
CA LEU A 483 13.72 20.61 11.79
C LEU A 483 13.84 19.54 10.72
N ILE A 484 15.01 19.41 10.07
CA ILE A 484 15.26 18.34 9.09
C ILE A 484 15.06 16.96 9.72
N ARG A 485 15.61 16.75 10.92
CA ARG A 485 15.45 15.48 11.64
C ARG A 485 13.99 15.22 12.00
N MET A 486 13.31 16.20 12.58
CA MET A 486 11.90 16.11 12.96
C MET A 486 11.00 15.84 11.75
N HIS A 487 11.22 16.54 10.62
CA HIS A 487 10.48 16.32 9.39
C HIS A 487 10.67 14.88 8.87
N LYS A 488 11.91 14.37 8.84
CA LYS A 488 12.20 13.00 8.40
C LYS A 488 11.56 11.92 9.28
N PHE A 489 11.38 12.20 10.58
CA PHE A 489 10.65 11.28 11.47
C PHE A 489 9.13 11.31 11.26
N ASN A 490 8.58 12.46 10.84
CA ASN A 490 7.16 12.69 10.71
C ASN A 490 6.65 12.62 9.26
N ILE A 491 7.47 12.17 8.32
CA ILE A 491 7.03 11.97 6.94
C ILE A 491 5.98 10.86 6.89
N GLY A 492 4.80 11.21 6.43
CA GLY A 492 3.65 10.34 6.27
C GLY A 492 2.38 11.16 6.16
N THR A 493 1.44 10.71 5.36
CA THR A 493 0.15 11.39 5.14
C THR A 493 -0.91 10.95 6.12
N ILE A 494 -0.61 9.93 6.87
CA ILE A 494 -1.43 9.47 7.98
C ILE A 494 -0.80 10.13 9.21
N THR A 495 -1.52 11.05 9.85
CA THR A 495 -1.36 11.24 11.28
C THR A 495 -1.71 9.88 11.87
N SER A 496 -0.73 9.01 11.94
CA SER A 496 -0.91 7.72 12.57
C SER A 496 -1.44 7.99 13.96
N ASP A 497 -2.51 7.31 14.33
CA ASP A 497 -2.75 7.07 15.72
C ASP A 497 -1.39 6.73 16.32
N LYS A 498 -0.94 7.52 17.29
CA LYS A 498 0.34 7.27 17.93
C LYS A 498 0.27 5.86 18.49
N PHE A 499 1.25 5.04 18.18
CA PHE A 499 1.28 3.67 18.63
C PHE A 499 2.17 3.51 19.85
N VAL A 500 1.70 2.74 20.80
CA VAL A 500 2.44 2.29 21.97
C VAL A 500 2.85 0.84 21.76
N ASN A 501 4.13 0.53 21.91
CA ASN A 501 4.61 -0.84 21.77
C ASN A 501 4.17 -1.69 22.97
N VAL A 502 3.58 -2.86 22.73
CA VAL A 502 3.13 -3.78 23.78
C VAL A 502 4.23 -4.81 24.06
N LYS A 503 4.71 -4.87 25.31
CA LYS A 503 5.74 -5.83 25.75
C LYS A 503 5.34 -6.55 27.03
N TYR A 504 5.75 -7.80 27.16
CA TYR A 504 5.78 -8.43 28.47
C TYR A 504 6.78 -7.76 29.40
N MET A 505 6.54 -7.83 30.74
CA MET A 505 7.46 -7.28 31.75
C MET A 505 8.89 -7.82 31.61
N LYS A 506 9.02 -9.09 31.24
CA LYS A 506 10.28 -9.74 30.92
C LYS A 506 10.07 -10.48 29.60
N GLY A 507 10.52 -9.94 28.47
CA GLY A 507 10.41 -10.66 27.22
C GLY A 507 10.15 -9.85 25.95
N LYS A 508 9.66 -10.56 24.94
CA LYS A 508 9.45 -10.07 23.58
C LYS A 508 8.35 -9.02 23.47
N SER A 509 8.47 -8.16 22.46
CA SER A 509 7.39 -7.32 21.96
C SER A 509 6.28 -8.21 21.39
N LEU A 510 5.04 -7.79 21.62
CA LEU A 510 3.86 -8.46 21.08
C LEU A 510 3.28 -7.73 19.85
N GLY A 511 3.72 -6.47 19.63
CA GLY A 511 3.21 -5.61 18.56
C GLY A 511 2.88 -4.20 19.06
N ASN A 512 2.08 -3.46 18.29
CA ASN A 512 1.77 -2.06 18.55
C ASN A 512 0.27 -1.86 18.80
N LEU A 513 -0.07 -1.06 19.81
CA LEU A 513 -1.42 -0.70 20.22
C LEU A 513 -1.64 0.80 20.02
N GLU A 514 -2.84 1.20 19.61
CA GLU A 514 -3.18 2.62 19.45
C GLU A 514 -3.10 3.39 20.78
N GLU A 515 -2.49 4.58 20.77
CA GLU A 515 -2.33 5.42 21.96
C GLU A 515 -3.68 5.79 22.59
N ASN A 516 -4.69 6.07 21.76
CA ASN A 516 -6.05 6.36 22.23
C ASN A 516 -6.69 5.20 23.02
N PHE A 517 -6.34 3.96 22.67
CA PHE A 517 -6.79 2.81 23.47
C PHE A 517 -5.91 2.64 24.69
N ALA A 518 -4.59 2.77 24.54
CA ALA A 518 -3.63 2.64 25.64
C ALA A 518 -3.86 3.67 26.75
N SER A 519 -4.25 4.91 26.40
CA SER A 519 -4.53 5.99 27.35
C SER A 519 -5.78 5.76 28.22
N LYS A 520 -6.69 4.89 27.78
CA LYS A 520 -7.92 4.53 28.51
C LYS A 520 -7.71 3.36 29.48
N LEU A 521 -6.55 2.70 29.43
CA LEU A 521 -6.24 1.57 30.29
C LEU A 521 -5.78 2.02 31.67
N ASN A 522 -6.33 1.41 32.72
CA ASN A 522 -5.85 1.55 34.09
C ASN A 522 -4.99 0.33 34.49
N PRO A 523 -3.95 0.50 35.32
CA PRO A 523 -3.19 -0.64 35.84
C PRO A 523 -4.11 -1.70 36.46
N GLY A 524 -3.98 -2.94 35.97
CA GLY A 524 -4.85 -4.05 36.36
C GLY A 524 -5.93 -4.40 35.34
N ASP A 525 -6.24 -3.53 34.38
CA ASP A 525 -7.21 -3.78 33.31
C ASP A 525 -6.77 -4.95 32.43
N THR A 526 -7.75 -5.73 31.97
CA THR A 526 -7.53 -6.89 31.10
C THR A 526 -8.12 -6.64 29.71
N PHE A 527 -7.36 -6.98 28.69
CA PHE A 527 -7.76 -6.84 27.28
C PHE A 527 -7.18 -7.94 26.41
N TYR A 528 -7.82 -8.19 25.28
CA TYR A 528 -7.31 -9.10 24.27
C TYR A 528 -6.36 -8.39 23.31
N PHE A 529 -5.21 -9.03 23.04
CA PHE A 529 -4.25 -8.56 22.03
C PHE A 529 -3.40 -9.72 21.54
N ALA A 530 -3.21 -9.82 20.24
CA ALA A 530 -2.44 -10.89 19.59
C ALA A 530 -2.95 -12.30 19.95
N GLY A 531 -4.28 -12.46 20.08
CA GLY A 531 -4.91 -13.71 20.46
C GLY A 531 -4.75 -14.12 21.93
N LYS A 532 -4.23 -13.23 22.78
CA LYS A 532 -3.92 -13.51 24.20
C LYS A 532 -4.67 -12.56 25.12
N MET A 533 -5.13 -13.07 26.26
CA MET A 533 -5.64 -12.22 27.33
C MET A 533 -4.47 -11.64 28.12
N LEU A 534 -4.35 -10.33 28.10
CA LEU A 534 -3.28 -9.57 28.74
C LEU A 534 -3.82 -8.69 29.86
N GLN A 535 -3.04 -8.49 30.92
CA GLN A 535 -3.32 -7.53 31.95
C GLN A 535 -2.32 -6.38 31.85
N PHE A 536 -2.84 -5.15 31.79
CA PHE A 536 -2.03 -3.94 31.77
C PHE A 536 -1.34 -3.73 33.13
N VAL A 537 -0.04 -3.40 33.10
CA VAL A 537 0.75 -3.15 34.31
C VAL A 537 1.13 -1.69 34.40
N ARG A 538 1.81 -1.15 33.40
CA ARG A 538 2.24 0.27 33.34
C ARG A 538 2.63 0.67 31.92
N ILE A 539 2.65 1.98 31.66
CA ILE A 539 3.28 2.59 30.48
C ILE A 539 4.57 3.29 30.92
N ARG A 540 5.64 3.10 30.13
CA ARG A 540 6.90 3.83 30.26
C ARG A 540 7.55 3.95 28.89
N ASP A 541 8.03 5.15 28.52
CA ASP A 541 8.76 5.44 27.27
C ASP A 541 8.05 4.91 26.01
N MET A 542 6.74 5.16 25.87
CA MET A 542 5.87 4.67 24.80
C MET A 542 5.82 3.12 24.68
N VAL A 543 6.10 2.42 25.77
CA VAL A 543 5.98 0.97 25.89
C VAL A 543 4.91 0.65 26.94
N LEU A 544 3.91 -0.13 26.52
CA LEU A 544 2.85 -0.66 27.38
C LEU A 544 3.29 -2.03 27.88
N TYR A 545 3.60 -2.11 29.17
CA TYR A 545 4.00 -3.36 29.82
C TYR A 545 2.80 -4.16 30.26
N VAL A 546 2.79 -5.44 29.90
CA VAL A 546 1.71 -6.37 30.18
C VAL A 546 2.22 -7.67 30.82
N LYS A 547 1.31 -8.41 31.43
CA LYS A 547 1.49 -9.81 31.85
C LYS A 547 0.33 -10.66 31.34
N LYS A 548 0.50 -11.98 31.24
CA LYS A 548 -0.61 -12.89 30.95
C LYS A 548 -1.66 -12.76 32.06
N SER A 549 -2.92 -12.63 31.66
CA SER A 549 -4.04 -12.67 32.61
C SER A 549 -4.54 -14.09 32.80
N THR A 550 -4.75 -14.46 34.04
CA THR A 550 -5.45 -15.71 34.43
C THR A 550 -6.94 -15.48 34.65
N LYS A 551 -7.40 -14.20 34.65
CA LYS A 551 -8.80 -13.84 34.87
C LYS A 551 -9.60 -14.06 33.60
N LYS A 552 -10.71 -14.78 33.66
CA LYS A 552 -11.67 -15.02 32.56
C LYS A 552 -12.60 -13.83 32.27
N LYS A 553 -12.59 -12.74 33.06
CA LYS A 553 -13.45 -11.56 32.87
C LYS A 553 -12.65 -10.37 32.35
N LEU A 554 -13.17 -9.74 31.30
CA LEU A 554 -12.72 -8.43 30.82
C LEU A 554 -13.13 -7.35 31.83
N SER A 555 -12.26 -6.37 32.11
CA SER A 555 -12.66 -5.19 32.89
C SER A 555 -13.57 -4.30 32.06
N ASN A 556 -14.66 -3.81 32.64
CA ASN A 556 -15.70 -3.02 31.97
C ASN A 556 -15.19 -1.67 31.41
N SER A 557 -14.02 -1.19 31.83
CA SER A 557 -13.44 0.10 31.46
C SER A 557 -12.80 0.13 30.06
N CYS A 558 -12.43 -1.02 29.50
CA CYS A 558 -11.63 -1.07 28.28
C CYS A 558 -12.39 -1.14 26.97
N MET A 559 -13.71 -1.19 26.98
CA MET A 559 -14.50 -1.41 25.77
C MET A 559 -15.80 -0.66 25.73
N GLY A 560 -16.00 0.53 26.10
CA GLY A 560 -17.25 1.28 25.81
C GLY A 560 -18.56 0.44 25.89
N TRP A 561 -18.61 -0.60 26.70
CA TRP A 561 -19.72 -1.53 26.83
C TRP A 561 -20.42 -1.29 28.16
N ARG A 562 -21.57 -0.65 28.10
CA ARG A 562 -22.57 -0.86 29.14
C ARG A 562 -23.06 -2.30 28.95
N SER A 563 -22.75 -3.13 29.90
CA SER A 563 -23.30 -4.46 30.04
C SER A 563 -24.81 -4.35 30.32
N ASN A 564 -25.63 -4.60 29.33
CA ASN A 564 -26.92 -5.22 29.64
C ASN A 564 -26.65 -6.71 29.71
N GLY A 565 -26.82 -7.22 30.91
CA GLY A 565 -26.57 -8.63 31.24
C GLY A 565 -27.47 -9.56 30.44
N ASN A 566 -26.93 -10.72 30.28
CA ASN A 566 -27.44 -12.03 30.04
C ASN A 566 -26.64 -12.73 28.94
N PHE A 567 -25.72 -13.52 29.40
CA PHE A 567 -25.28 -14.76 28.79
C PHE A 567 -25.65 -15.87 29.74
#